data_e2eff90fc7a909d373b1e176ebe4004b
#
_entry.id   e2eff90fc7a909d373b1e176ebe4004b
#
_cell.length_a   1.000
_cell.length_b   1.000
_cell.length_c   1.000
_cell.angle_alpha   90.00
_cell.angle_beta   90.00
_cell.angle_gamma   90.00
#
_symmetry.space_group_name_H-M   'P 1'
#
loop_
_entity.id
_entity.type
_entity.pdbx_description
1 polymer ?
#
loop_
_entity_poly.entity_id
_entity_poly.type
_entity_poly.pdbx_seq_one_letter_code
_entity_poly.pdbx_strand_id
1 'polypeptide(L)'
;MTTEETISNSVCRLLARNGFEHTSYREIAQDSGFDRAHVQYYFPNKKLFASCFYRRMLELSVEYLATKQVLLDEESPIVFSHKVGQIDYAFLQMNKEMLRLTGEMLEYRSIGAMLIEIEYEWTSLHSFYPIERKPDETGFIDFVFWNGGVFECLYKAAVAGEPISPALISGSLIKHSAQAAAIDEHLIDEQLKQATLSKKMLDEGSKYIWTKMVG
;
A
#
# COMPACT_ATOMS: atom_id res chain seq x y z
N MET A 1 -12.17 -19.50 -8.69
CA MET A 1 -12.37 -18.24 -7.94
C MET A 1 -13.38 -18.51 -6.84
N THR A 2 -13.03 -18.28 -5.60
CA THR A 2 -13.91 -18.46 -4.44
C THR A 2 -14.94 -17.34 -4.34
N THR A 3 -15.98 -17.51 -3.51
CA THR A 3 -16.95 -16.44 -3.21
C THR A 3 -16.26 -15.18 -2.65
N GLU A 4 -15.33 -15.38 -1.71
CA GLU A 4 -14.55 -14.31 -1.12
C GLU A 4 -13.72 -13.54 -2.15
N GLU A 5 -12.99 -14.24 -3.02
CA GLU A 5 -12.22 -13.62 -4.11
C GLU A 5 -13.10 -12.81 -5.06
N THR A 6 -14.30 -13.31 -5.39
CA THR A 6 -15.23 -12.60 -6.27
C THR A 6 -15.70 -11.30 -5.64
N ILE A 7 -16.10 -11.34 -4.35
CA ILE A 7 -16.53 -10.16 -3.61
C ILE A 7 -15.37 -9.18 -3.44
N SER A 8 -14.18 -9.65 -3.07
CA SER A 8 -12.97 -8.83 -2.92
C SER A 8 -12.58 -8.10 -4.21
N ASN A 9 -12.66 -8.79 -5.36
CA ASN A 9 -12.40 -8.15 -6.65
C ASN A 9 -13.44 -7.06 -6.97
N SER A 10 -14.70 -7.26 -6.61
CA SER A 10 -15.74 -6.24 -6.75
C SER A 10 -15.49 -5.04 -5.83
N VAL A 11 -15.06 -5.28 -4.59
CA VAL A 11 -14.64 -4.22 -3.66
C VAL A 11 -13.52 -3.39 -4.27
N CYS A 12 -12.43 -4.01 -4.71
CA CYS A 12 -11.28 -3.31 -5.29
C CYS A 12 -11.68 -2.49 -6.53
N ARG A 13 -12.45 -3.08 -7.44
CA ARG A 13 -12.92 -2.43 -8.66
C ARG A 13 -13.79 -1.21 -8.37
N LEU A 14 -14.75 -1.33 -7.46
CA LEU A 14 -15.66 -0.25 -7.14
C LEU A 14 -14.98 0.87 -6.36
N LEU A 15 -14.08 0.54 -5.43
CA LEU A 15 -13.27 1.55 -4.75
C LEU A 15 -12.43 2.37 -5.74
N ALA A 16 -11.74 1.70 -6.66
CA ALA A 16 -10.91 2.38 -7.66
C ALA A 16 -11.74 3.31 -8.58
N ARG A 17 -12.96 2.91 -8.94
CA ARG A 17 -13.84 3.70 -9.82
C ARG A 17 -14.61 4.80 -9.10
N ASN A 18 -15.24 4.45 -7.98
CA ASN A 18 -16.21 5.32 -7.31
C ASN A 18 -15.63 6.11 -6.14
N GLY A 19 -14.49 5.66 -5.58
CA GLY A 19 -13.94 6.15 -4.32
C GLY A 19 -14.52 5.41 -3.10
N PHE A 20 -13.96 5.71 -1.92
CA PHE A 20 -14.37 5.06 -0.67
C PHE A 20 -15.77 5.50 -0.25
N GLU A 21 -16.06 6.81 -0.32
CA GLU A 21 -17.33 7.36 0.14
C GLU A 21 -18.54 6.81 -0.66
N HIS A 22 -18.37 6.68 -1.96
CA HIS A 22 -19.46 6.28 -2.88
C HIS A 22 -19.53 4.77 -3.12
N THR A 23 -18.67 3.95 -2.51
CA THR A 23 -18.77 2.50 -2.60
C THR A 23 -19.63 1.94 -1.45
N SER A 24 -20.71 1.24 -1.79
CA SER A 24 -21.68 0.70 -0.84
C SER A 24 -21.79 -0.83 -0.92
N TYR A 25 -22.26 -1.45 0.17
CA TYR A 25 -22.59 -2.90 0.20
C TYR A 25 -23.56 -3.32 -0.90
N ARG A 26 -24.49 -2.44 -1.27
CA ARG A 26 -25.50 -2.71 -2.32
C ARG A 26 -24.80 -2.79 -3.69
N GLU A 27 -23.93 -1.87 -3.99
CA GLU A 27 -23.19 -1.86 -5.26
C GLU A 27 -22.26 -3.05 -5.38
N ILE A 28 -21.55 -3.41 -4.28
CA ILE A 28 -20.69 -4.60 -4.25
C ILE A 28 -21.52 -5.88 -4.45
N ALA A 29 -22.68 -5.99 -3.81
CA ALA A 29 -23.59 -7.11 -3.98
C ALA A 29 -24.05 -7.24 -5.44
N GLN A 30 -24.44 -6.12 -6.05
CA GLN A 30 -24.87 -6.08 -7.44
C GLN A 30 -23.74 -6.43 -8.42
N ASP A 31 -22.52 -5.91 -8.19
CA ASP A 31 -21.38 -6.11 -9.07
C ASP A 31 -20.77 -7.52 -8.93
N SER A 32 -20.79 -8.10 -7.73
CA SER A 32 -20.27 -9.45 -7.46
C SER A 32 -21.26 -10.56 -7.78
N GLY A 33 -22.55 -10.26 -7.97
CA GLY A 33 -23.62 -11.24 -8.17
C GLY A 33 -24.04 -11.98 -6.90
N PHE A 34 -23.60 -11.53 -5.71
CA PHE A 34 -24.01 -12.07 -4.41
C PHE A 34 -25.01 -11.14 -3.73
N ASP A 35 -25.73 -11.65 -2.72
CA ASP A 35 -26.58 -10.82 -1.91
C ASP A 35 -25.78 -9.99 -0.89
N ARG A 36 -26.46 -8.97 -0.33
CA ARG A 36 -25.85 -8.07 0.66
C ARG A 36 -25.40 -8.78 1.93
N ALA A 37 -26.06 -9.85 2.34
CA ALA A 37 -25.70 -10.60 3.55
C ALA A 37 -24.37 -11.33 3.36
N HIS A 38 -24.12 -11.90 2.19
CA HIS A 38 -22.82 -12.47 1.85
C HIS A 38 -21.71 -11.42 1.89
N VAL A 39 -21.93 -10.24 1.28
CA VAL A 39 -20.94 -9.16 1.34
C VAL A 39 -20.66 -8.74 2.79
N GLN A 40 -21.70 -8.59 3.61
CA GLN A 40 -21.55 -8.23 5.02
C GLN A 40 -20.91 -9.32 5.88
N TYR A 41 -21.03 -10.58 5.49
CA TYR A 41 -20.35 -11.69 6.16
C TYR A 41 -18.82 -11.57 6.01
N TYR A 42 -18.31 -11.33 4.79
CA TYR A 42 -16.87 -11.15 4.55
C TYR A 42 -16.36 -9.76 4.97
N PHE A 43 -17.19 -8.75 4.87
CA PHE A 43 -16.87 -7.37 5.21
C PHE A 43 -17.86 -6.80 6.23
N PRO A 44 -17.78 -7.19 7.52
CA PRO A 44 -18.72 -6.75 8.55
C PRO A 44 -18.72 -5.24 8.80
N ASN A 45 -17.67 -4.53 8.39
CA ASN A 45 -17.66 -3.07 8.39
C ASN A 45 -16.98 -2.52 7.13
N LYS A 46 -17.40 -1.32 6.71
CA LYS A 46 -16.95 -0.68 5.45
C LYS A 46 -15.44 -0.39 5.42
N LYS A 47 -14.80 -0.21 6.57
CA LYS A 47 -13.35 0.05 6.64
C LYS A 47 -12.54 -1.12 6.09
N LEU A 48 -13.07 -2.35 6.17
CA LEU A 48 -12.42 -3.53 5.61
C LEU A 48 -12.34 -3.50 4.08
N PHE A 49 -13.12 -2.66 3.39
CA PHE A 49 -12.93 -2.43 1.97
C PHE A 49 -11.57 -1.78 1.69
N ALA A 50 -11.17 -0.80 2.51
CA ALA A 50 -9.85 -0.18 2.40
C ALA A 50 -8.73 -1.19 2.69
N SER A 51 -8.89 -2.07 3.70
CA SER A 51 -7.96 -3.16 3.98
C SER A 51 -7.80 -4.11 2.79
N CYS A 52 -8.91 -4.55 2.22
CA CYS A 52 -8.92 -5.43 1.06
C CYS A 52 -8.19 -4.82 -0.14
N PHE A 53 -8.49 -3.55 -0.44
CA PHE A 53 -7.86 -2.80 -1.52
C PHE A 53 -6.34 -2.66 -1.30
N TYR A 54 -5.93 -2.29 -0.09
CA TYR A 54 -4.54 -2.04 0.23
C TYR A 54 -3.70 -3.33 0.17
N ARG A 55 -4.18 -4.43 0.75
CA ARG A 55 -3.52 -5.75 0.64
C ARG A 55 -3.36 -6.19 -0.81
N ARG A 56 -4.41 -6.02 -1.61
CA ARG A 56 -4.35 -6.38 -3.03
C ARG A 56 -3.36 -5.53 -3.81
N MET A 57 -3.24 -4.25 -3.48
CA MET A 57 -2.23 -3.37 -4.05
C MET A 57 -0.81 -3.87 -3.75
N LEU A 58 -0.49 -4.18 -2.48
CA LEU A 58 0.82 -4.71 -2.08
C LEU A 58 1.17 -5.99 -2.84
N GLU A 59 0.24 -6.95 -2.91
CA GLU A 59 0.44 -8.20 -3.66
C GLU A 59 0.76 -7.95 -5.13
N LEU A 60 0.00 -7.06 -5.78
CA LEU A 60 0.16 -6.75 -7.20
C LEU A 60 1.44 -5.98 -7.49
N SER A 61 1.93 -5.18 -6.56
CA SER A 61 3.22 -4.49 -6.67
C SER A 61 4.38 -5.48 -6.71
N VAL A 62 4.36 -6.47 -5.81
CA VAL A 62 5.35 -7.56 -5.82
C VAL A 62 5.24 -8.39 -7.09
N GLU A 63 4.01 -8.79 -7.48
CA GLU A 63 3.76 -9.54 -8.71
C GLU A 63 4.31 -8.81 -9.94
N TYR A 64 4.07 -7.49 -10.06
CA TYR A 64 4.60 -6.69 -11.16
C TYR A 64 6.13 -6.70 -11.19
N LEU A 65 6.79 -6.41 -10.07
CA LEU A 65 8.25 -6.37 -9.99
C LEU A 65 8.88 -7.74 -10.28
N ALA A 66 8.24 -8.83 -9.86
CA ALA A 66 8.66 -10.19 -10.18
C ALA A 66 8.54 -10.48 -11.68
N THR A 67 7.45 -10.07 -12.35
CA THR A 67 7.29 -10.24 -13.80
C THR A 67 8.34 -9.49 -14.62
N LYS A 68 8.88 -8.41 -14.07
CA LYS A 68 9.97 -7.62 -14.69
C LYS A 68 11.37 -8.14 -14.35
N GLN A 69 11.47 -9.19 -13.53
CA GLN A 69 12.76 -9.72 -13.03
C GLN A 69 13.60 -8.65 -12.32
N VAL A 70 12.93 -7.71 -11.66
CA VAL A 70 13.56 -6.60 -10.92
C VAL A 70 13.73 -6.94 -9.45
N LEU A 71 12.98 -7.92 -8.95
CA LEU A 71 13.20 -8.54 -7.64
C LEU A 71 14.10 -9.76 -7.83
N LEU A 72 15.26 -9.75 -7.19
CA LEU A 72 16.19 -10.86 -7.19
C LEU A 72 16.06 -11.62 -5.87
N ASP A 73 16.21 -12.94 -5.91
CA ASP A 73 16.04 -13.82 -4.73
C ASP A 73 16.99 -13.50 -3.55
N GLU A 74 18.09 -12.79 -3.81
CA GLU A 74 19.09 -12.41 -2.82
C GLU A 74 19.15 -10.88 -2.57
N GLU A 75 18.07 -10.14 -2.91
CA GLU A 75 18.10 -8.69 -2.67
C GLU A 75 18.07 -8.35 -1.18
N SER A 76 18.78 -7.29 -0.82
CA SER A 76 18.66 -6.66 0.49
C SER A 76 17.21 -6.27 0.76
N PRO A 77 16.70 -6.48 1.99
CA PRO A 77 15.36 -6.04 2.38
C PRO A 77 15.11 -4.54 2.15
N ILE A 78 16.13 -3.72 2.29
CA ILE A 78 16.09 -2.28 2.00
C ILE A 78 15.75 -2.06 0.53
N VAL A 79 16.45 -2.75 -0.37
CA VAL A 79 16.23 -2.68 -1.82
C VAL A 79 14.83 -3.17 -2.18
N PHE A 80 14.43 -4.33 -1.64
CA PHE A 80 13.10 -4.89 -1.86
C PHE A 80 11.99 -3.93 -1.42
N SER A 81 12.01 -3.49 -0.16
CA SER A 81 11.00 -2.60 0.39
C SER A 81 10.96 -1.25 -0.33
N HIS A 82 12.12 -0.73 -0.76
CA HIS A 82 12.16 0.52 -1.51
C HIS A 82 11.53 0.38 -2.91
N LYS A 83 11.80 -0.71 -3.62
CA LYS A 83 11.19 -0.95 -4.93
C LYS A 83 9.66 -1.11 -4.83
N VAL A 84 9.19 -1.92 -3.88
CA VAL A 84 7.75 -2.13 -3.67
C VAL A 84 7.07 -0.83 -3.27
N GLY A 85 7.58 -0.12 -2.25
CA GLY A 85 6.99 1.14 -1.79
C GLY A 85 6.93 2.21 -2.89
N GLN A 86 7.92 2.27 -3.79
CA GLN A 86 7.86 3.19 -4.93
C GLN A 86 6.66 2.88 -5.85
N ILE A 87 6.39 1.61 -6.15
CA ILE A 87 5.23 1.22 -6.98
C ILE A 87 3.93 1.54 -6.25
N ASP A 88 3.82 1.21 -4.95
CA ASP A 88 2.63 1.47 -4.14
C ASP A 88 2.30 2.97 -4.11
N TYR A 89 3.28 3.80 -3.75
CA TYR A 89 3.08 5.24 -3.68
C TYR A 89 2.87 5.89 -5.06
N ALA A 90 3.44 5.34 -6.13
CA ALA A 90 3.12 5.77 -7.48
C ALA A 90 1.67 5.44 -7.85
N PHE A 91 1.20 4.23 -7.52
CA PHE A 91 -0.17 3.80 -7.78
C PHE A 91 -1.21 4.64 -7.01
N LEU A 92 -1.01 4.86 -5.72
CA LEU A 92 -1.90 5.67 -4.87
C LEU A 92 -2.06 7.13 -5.35
N GLN A 93 -1.17 7.59 -6.22
CA GLN A 93 -1.13 8.96 -6.74
C GLN A 93 -1.18 9.04 -8.27
N MET A 94 -1.47 7.92 -8.97
CA MET A 94 -1.31 7.82 -10.42
C MET A 94 -2.23 8.75 -11.23
N ASN A 95 -3.38 9.11 -10.69
CA ASN A 95 -4.37 9.97 -11.31
C ASN A 95 -5.28 10.63 -10.26
N LYS A 96 -6.21 11.48 -10.69
CA LYS A 96 -7.12 12.22 -9.80
C LYS A 96 -8.06 11.29 -9.02
N GLU A 97 -8.50 10.19 -9.63
CA GLU A 97 -9.38 9.21 -9.01
C GLU A 97 -8.66 8.49 -7.85
N MET A 98 -7.41 8.08 -8.07
CA MET A 98 -6.60 7.43 -7.04
C MET A 98 -6.18 8.39 -5.93
N LEU A 99 -5.81 9.63 -6.27
CA LEU A 99 -5.56 10.67 -5.27
C LEU A 99 -6.79 10.91 -4.39
N ARG A 100 -7.97 11.02 -5.00
CA ARG A 100 -9.23 11.16 -4.26
C ARG A 100 -9.47 9.96 -3.35
N LEU A 101 -9.39 8.71 -3.86
CA LEU A 101 -9.58 7.51 -3.05
C LEU A 101 -8.60 7.46 -1.88
N THR A 102 -7.33 7.78 -2.11
CA THR A 102 -6.30 7.84 -1.07
C THR A 102 -6.68 8.87 0.01
N GLY A 103 -7.09 10.07 -0.38
CA GLY A 103 -7.55 11.11 0.54
C GLY A 103 -8.76 10.67 1.36
N GLU A 104 -9.81 10.15 0.70
CA GLU A 104 -11.02 9.66 1.35
C GLU A 104 -10.74 8.53 2.38
N MET A 105 -9.83 7.60 2.06
CA MET A 105 -9.44 6.55 3.01
C MET A 105 -8.65 7.09 4.20
N LEU A 106 -7.69 7.99 3.95
CA LEU A 106 -6.80 8.50 4.99
C LEU A 106 -7.42 9.62 5.85
N GLU A 107 -8.54 10.22 5.43
CA GLU A 107 -9.33 11.12 6.25
C GLU A 107 -9.85 10.42 7.52
N TYR A 108 -10.10 9.10 7.44
CA TYR A 108 -10.52 8.31 8.59
C TYR A 108 -9.30 7.78 9.36
N ARG A 109 -8.98 8.42 10.50
CA ARG A 109 -7.88 7.99 11.38
C ARG A 109 -7.88 6.48 11.67
N SER A 110 -9.06 5.87 11.79
CA SER A 110 -9.21 4.43 12.04
C SER A 110 -8.88 3.55 10.84
N ILE A 111 -8.97 4.09 9.61
CA ILE A 111 -8.46 3.41 8.41
C ILE A 111 -6.95 3.54 8.38
N GLY A 112 -6.39 4.73 8.58
CA GLY A 112 -4.95 4.93 8.63
C GLY A 112 -4.27 4.01 9.65
N ALA A 113 -4.83 3.88 10.86
CA ALA A 113 -4.32 2.95 11.87
C ALA A 113 -4.35 1.48 11.40
N MET A 114 -5.43 1.06 10.73
CA MET A 114 -5.55 -0.29 10.17
C MET A 114 -4.55 -0.53 9.02
N LEU A 115 -4.29 0.47 8.18
CA LEU A 115 -3.29 0.35 7.11
C LEU A 115 -1.87 0.23 7.69
N ILE A 116 -1.56 0.92 8.78
CA ILE A 116 -0.27 0.76 9.49
C ILE A 116 -0.11 -0.68 10.02
N GLU A 117 -1.18 -1.29 10.55
CA GLU A 117 -1.12 -2.70 10.97
C GLU A 117 -0.87 -3.64 9.79
N ILE A 118 -1.46 -3.38 8.62
CA ILE A 118 -1.21 -4.15 7.40
C ILE A 118 0.24 -4.00 6.95
N GLU A 119 0.77 -2.80 6.93
CA GLU A 119 2.18 -2.54 6.60
C GLU A 119 3.12 -3.24 7.59
N TYR A 120 2.79 -3.25 8.87
CA TYR A 120 3.55 -3.94 9.89
C TYR A 120 3.58 -5.46 9.65
N GLU A 121 2.41 -6.07 9.43
CA GLU A 121 2.29 -7.50 9.11
C GLU A 121 3.08 -7.84 7.84
N TRP A 122 2.91 -7.04 6.80
CA TRP A 122 3.56 -7.25 5.51
C TRP A 122 5.09 -7.12 5.60
N THR A 123 5.58 -6.07 6.25
CA THR A 123 6.99 -5.84 6.48
C THR A 123 7.61 -6.95 7.32
N SER A 124 6.92 -7.44 8.34
CA SER A 124 7.39 -8.55 9.20
C SER A 124 7.56 -9.86 8.41
N LEU A 125 6.75 -10.07 7.37
CA LEU A 125 6.84 -11.26 6.51
C LEU A 125 7.96 -11.16 5.46
N HIS A 126 8.32 -9.96 5.03
CA HIS A 126 9.22 -9.73 3.89
C HIS A 126 10.52 -9.00 4.25
N SER A 127 10.68 -8.56 5.49
CA SER A 127 11.89 -7.89 5.94
C SER A 127 12.68 -8.74 6.92
N PHE A 128 14.02 -8.60 6.90
CA PHE A 128 14.93 -9.26 7.84
C PHE A 128 14.97 -8.58 9.22
N TYR A 129 14.10 -7.60 9.45
CA TYR A 129 13.95 -7.01 10.77
C TYR A 129 12.86 -7.77 11.51
N PRO A 130 13.19 -8.60 12.52
CA PRO A 130 12.20 -9.11 13.44
C PRO A 130 11.70 -7.93 14.27
N ILE A 131 10.67 -7.25 13.77
CA ILE A 131 9.93 -6.29 14.57
C ILE A 131 9.08 -7.13 15.53
N GLU A 132 9.67 -7.52 16.65
CA GLU A 132 8.90 -8.19 17.70
C GLU A 132 7.83 -7.24 18.21
N ARG A 133 6.58 -7.67 18.10
CA ARG A 133 5.41 -6.88 18.51
C ARG A 133 5.28 -6.85 20.04
N LYS A 134 6.13 -6.04 20.69
CA LYS A 134 5.95 -5.67 22.08
C LYS A 134 5.55 -4.20 22.13
N PRO A 135 4.41 -3.83 22.75
CA PRO A 135 3.90 -2.46 22.77
C PRO A 135 4.85 -1.43 23.39
N ASP A 136 5.82 -1.89 24.14
CA ASP A 136 6.85 -1.11 24.85
C ASP A 136 8.20 -1.04 24.11
N GLU A 137 8.31 -1.64 22.93
CA GLU A 137 9.55 -1.59 22.16
C GLU A 137 9.62 -0.38 21.25
N THR A 138 10.74 0.34 21.32
CA THR A 138 11.05 1.53 20.52
C THR A 138 10.82 1.29 19.03
N GLY A 139 11.18 0.12 18.50
CA GLY A 139 11.04 -0.22 17.09
C GLY A 139 9.59 -0.23 16.58
N PHE A 140 8.61 -0.68 17.39
CA PHE A 140 7.20 -0.62 17.01
C PHE A 140 6.66 0.82 17.05
N ILE A 141 7.06 1.59 18.04
CA ILE A 141 6.68 3.01 18.15
C ILE A 141 7.23 3.78 16.96
N ASP A 142 8.48 3.57 16.59
CA ASP A 142 9.13 4.18 15.44
C ASP A 142 8.42 3.79 14.15
N PHE A 143 8.07 2.51 13.97
CA PHE A 143 7.31 2.05 12.81
C PHE A 143 5.97 2.76 12.67
N VAL A 144 5.20 2.87 13.75
CA VAL A 144 3.90 3.57 13.77
C VAL A 144 4.09 5.06 13.47
N PHE A 145 5.11 5.69 14.05
CA PHE A 145 5.40 7.10 13.86
C PHE A 145 5.74 7.42 12.39
N TRP A 146 6.66 6.65 11.79
CA TRP A 146 7.10 6.90 10.41
C TRP A 146 6.02 6.57 9.37
N ASN A 147 5.31 5.45 9.52
CA ASN A 147 4.20 5.11 8.63
C ASN A 147 3.03 6.07 8.78
N GLY A 148 2.71 6.51 9.99
CA GLY A 148 1.73 7.56 10.24
C GLY A 148 2.11 8.87 9.55
N GLY A 149 3.39 9.24 9.58
CA GLY A 149 3.92 10.41 8.86
C GLY A 149 3.79 10.27 7.34
N VAL A 150 4.06 9.09 6.79
CA VAL A 150 3.88 8.81 5.35
C VAL A 150 2.40 8.96 4.96
N PHE A 151 1.48 8.39 5.71
CA PHE A 151 0.05 8.51 5.42
C PHE A 151 -0.46 9.94 5.54
N GLU A 152 0.05 10.71 6.49
CA GLU A 152 -0.25 12.15 6.58
C GLU A 152 0.28 12.93 5.37
N CYS A 153 1.47 12.61 4.86
CA CYS A 153 2.01 13.19 3.63
C CYS A 153 1.14 12.84 2.41
N LEU A 154 0.72 11.58 2.28
CA LEU A 154 -0.17 11.13 1.20
C LEU A 154 -1.55 11.80 1.28
N TYR A 155 -2.10 11.95 2.49
CA TYR A 155 -3.36 12.67 2.69
C TYR A 155 -3.25 14.13 2.25
N LYS A 156 -2.20 14.82 2.67
CA LYS A 156 -1.95 16.21 2.26
C LYS A 156 -1.75 16.36 0.76
N ALA A 157 -1.02 15.44 0.13
CA ALA A 157 -0.85 15.38 -1.32
C ALA A 157 -2.20 15.19 -2.03
N ALA A 158 -3.06 14.31 -1.51
CA ALA A 158 -4.39 14.07 -2.05
C ALA A 158 -5.30 15.30 -1.93
N VAL A 159 -5.31 15.96 -0.79
CA VAL A 159 -6.09 17.19 -0.55
C VAL A 159 -5.61 18.35 -1.45
N ALA A 160 -4.29 18.50 -1.61
CA ALA A 160 -3.72 19.53 -2.49
C ALA A 160 -3.85 19.20 -3.99
N GLY A 161 -4.06 17.92 -4.34
CA GLY A 161 -4.01 17.46 -5.72
C GLY A 161 -2.59 17.46 -6.31
N GLU A 162 -1.56 17.46 -5.47
CA GLU A 162 -0.15 17.55 -5.82
C GLU A 162 0.60 16.29 -5.41
N PRO A 163 0.90 15.35 -6.35
CA PRO A 163 1.62 14.12 -6.04
C PRO A 163 3.04 14.39 -5.51
N ILE A 164 3.46 13.58 -4.53
CA ILE A 164 4.80 13.58 -3.98
C ILE A 164 5.62 12.47 -4.66
N SER A 165 6.93 12.69 -4.84
CA SER A 165 7.83 11.67 -5.40
C SER A 165 7.74 10.35 -4.63
N PRO A 166 7.36 9.22 -5.28
CA PRO A 166 7.30 7.91 -4.65
C PRO A 166 8.65 7.47 -4.07
N ALA A 167 9.75 7.75 -4.77
CA ALA A 167 11.10 7.43 -4.30
C ALA A 167 11.47 8.25 -3.05
N LEU A 168 11.02 9.50 -2.96
CA LEU A 168 11.26 10.34 -1.78
C LEU A 168 10.52 9.80 -0.56
N ILE A 169 9.22 9.47 -0.70
CA ILE A 169 8.41 8.94 0.40
C ILE A 169 9.00 7.61 0.88
N SER A 170 9.17 6.65 -0.04
CA SER A 170 9.70 5.32 0.29
C SER A 170 11.11 5.39 0.84
N GLY A 171 11.99 6.19 0.24
CA GLY A 171 13.36 6.36 0.71
C GLY A 171 13.44 6.97 2.12
N SER A 172 12.63 7.98 2.42
CA SER A 172 12.58 8.58 3.76
C SER A 172 12.12 7.58 4.81
N LEU A 173 11.05 6.82 4.53
CA LEU A 173 10.55 5.79 5.44
C LEU A 173 11.63 4.75 5.76
N ILE A 174 12.26 4.20 4.73
CA ILE A 174 13.26 3.14 4.87
C ILE A 174 14.52 3.67 5.56
N LYS A 175 14.98 4.88 5.22
CA LYS A 175 16.15 5.49 5.86
C LYS A 175 15.97 5.59 7.37
N HIS A 176 14.83 6.06 7.83
CA HIS A 176 14.55 6.17 9.26
C HIS A 176 14.40 4.80 9.94
N SER A 177 13.73 3.86 9.30
CA SER A 177 13.60 2.49 9.84
C SER A 177 14.96 1.80 9.95
N ALA A 178 15.83 1.97 8.96
CA ALA A 178 17.17 1.39 8.95
C ALA A 178 18.12 2.07 9.97
N GLN A 179 17.99 3.38 10.18
CA GLN A 179 18.70 4.11 11.24
C GLN A 179 18.30 3.61 12.64
N ALA A 180 16.99 3.38 12.87
CA ALA A 180 16.51 2.79 14.12
C ALA A 180 17.08 1.38 14.36
N ALA A 181 17.39 0.63 13.30
CA ALA A 181 18.07 -0.66 13.35
C ALA A 181 19.62 -0.56 13.38
N ALA A 182 20.18 0.64 13.56
CA ALA A 182 21.61 0.91 13.59
C ALA A 182 22.39 0.47 12.33
N ILE A 183 21.74 0.52 11.15
CA ILE A 183 22.42 0.27 9.88
C ILE A 183 23.20 1.50 9.45
N ASP A 184 24.36 1.28 8.85
CA ASP A 184 25.23 2.35 8.35
C ASP A 184 24.52 3.22 7.30
N GLU A 185 24.52 4.54 7.52
CA GLU A 185 23.81 5.50 6.68
C GLU A 185 24.31 5.51 5.23
N HIS A 186 25.62 5.36 5.03
CA HIS A 186 26.21 5.35 3.69
C HIS A 186 25.76 4.11 2.90
N LEU A 187 25.69 2.96 3.57
CA LEU A 187 25.16 1.72 2.96
C LEU A 187 23.69 1.86 2.57
N ILE A 188 22.89 2.50 3.44
CA ILE A 188 21.46 2.76 3.15
C ILE A 188 21.34 3.66 1.90
N ASP A 189 22.06 4.76 1.86
CA ASP A 189 21.99 5.73 0.75
C ASP A 189 22.43 5.10 -0.59
N GLU A 190 23.44 4.25 -0.60
CA GLU A 190 23.87 3.51 -1.79
C GLU A 190 22.77 2.53 -2.27
N GLN A 191 22.19 1.75 -1.36
CA GLN A 191 21.15 0.80 -1.70
C GLN A 191 19.89 1.47 -2.20
N LEU A 192 19.43 2.56 -1.58
CA LEU A 192 18.27 3.33 -2.03
C LEU A 192 18.50 3.92 -3.43
N LYS A 193 19.70 4.44 -3.69
CA LYS A 193 20.07 4.97 -5.02
C LYS A 193 20.02 3.89 -6.10
N GLN A 194 20.56 2.70 -5.81
CA GLN A 194 20.55 1.57 -6.75
C GLN A 194 19.14 1.03 -6.99
N ALA A 195 18.29 1.07 -5.96
CA ALA A 195 16.91 0.57 -6.00
C ALA A 195 15.89 1.56 -6.57
N THR A 196 16.30 2.80 -6.91
CA THR A 196 15.39 3.81 -7.47
C THR A 196 14.90 3.41 -8.85
N LEU A 197 13.57 3.27 -8.98
CA LEU A 197 12.92 2.88 -10.22
C LEU A 197 12.78 4.07 -11.19
N SER A 198 12.86 3.78 -12.48
CA SER A 198 12.59 4.80 -13.51
C SER A 198 11.11 5.20 -13.54
N LYS A 199 10.82 6.43 -13.96
CA LYS A 199 9.44 6.90 -14.16
C LYS A 199 8.62 5.93 -15.02
N LYS A 200 9.23 5.38 -16.09
CA LYS A 200 8.57 4.40 -16.95
C LYS A 200 8.11 3.16 -16.16
N MET A 201 8.95 2.64 -15.28
CA MET A 201 8.58 1.48 -14.46
C MET A 201 7.46 1.80 -13.46
N LEU A 202 7.49 2.99 -12.87
CA LEU A 202 6.42 3.45 -11.95
C LEU A 202 5.09 3.56 -12.69
N ASP A 203 5.08 4.16 -13.88
CA ASP A 203 3.89 4.31 -14.72
C ASP A 203 3.35 2.94 -15.19
N GLU A 204 4.23 2.03 -15.62
CA GLU A 204 3.85 0.66 -16.03
C GLU A 204 3.33 -0.16 -14.84
N GLY A 205 3.96 -0.07 -13.66
CA GLY A 205 3.53 -0.76 -12.44
C GLY A 205 2.15 -0.29 -11.97
N SER A 206 1.96 1.03 -11.90
CA SER A 206 0.66 1.61 -11.56
C SER A 206 -0.44 1.17 -12.53
N LYS A 207 -0.15 1.15 -13.84
CA LYS A 207 -1.07 0.67 -14.86
C LYS A 207 -1.35 -0.83 -14.75
N TYR A 208 -0.36 -1.62 -14.39
CA TYR A 208 -0.52 -3.05 -14.15
C TYR A 208 -1.50 -3.31 -13.01
N ILE A 209 -1.28 -2.66 -11.85
CA ILE A 209 -2.15 -2.78 -10.68
C ILE A 209 -3.58 -2.35 -11.05
N TRP A 210 -3.73 -1.20 -11.68
CA TRP A 210 -5.03 -0.71 -12.15
C TRP A 210 -5.76 -1.74 -13.01
N THR A 211 -5.09 -2.29 -14.01
CA THR A 211 -5.68 -3.27 -14.94
C THR A 211 -6.13 -4.54 -14.19
N LYS A 212 -5.36 -5.00 -13.23
CA LYS A 212 -5.69 -6.19 -12.43
C LYS A 212 -6.82 -5.96 -11.42
N MET A 213 -6.96 -4.72 -10.91
CA MET A 213 -8.02 -4.37 -9.97
C MET A 213 -9.34 -4.00 -10.64
N VAL A 214 -9.30 -3.38 -11.83
CA VAL A 214 -10.46 -2.71 -12.44
C VAL A 214 -10.93 -3.40 -13.71
N GLY A 215 -10.00 -4.10 -14.41
CA GLY A 215 -10.26 -4.86 -15.62
C GLY A 215 -10.93 -6.17 -15.32
#